data_6d16b76c32fca64c3768380eeb68235d
#
_entry.id   6d16b76c32fca64c3768380eeb68235d
#
_cell.length_a   1.000
_cell.length_b   1.000
_cell.length_c   1.000
_cell.angle_alpha   90.00
_cell.angle_beta   90.00
_cell.angle_gamma   90.00
#
_symmetry.space_group_name_H-M   'P 1'
#
loop_
_entity.id
_entity.type
_entity.pdbx_description
1 polymer ?
#
loop_
_entity_poly.entity_id
_entity_poly.type
_entity_poly.pdbx_seq_one_letter_code
_entity_poly.pdbx_strand_id
1 'polypeptide(L)'
;MSTHCHIRWENGQILEADFAQLEFRVAAYLSQDQTAIQEVSNGFDVHSYTAQVISNAGQPTTRQEAKAHTFAPLYGATGFGRSSAEARYYEHFGEKYKGIARWHRELAKEALNEGCITTPSGRQFAFPNIERRANGTPTFFTQIKNYPVQSFATADIVPLALIYIEEQLEGLNTCI
;
A
#
# COMPACT_ATOMS: atom_id res chain seq x y z
N MET A 1 17.98 18.01 5.59
CA MET A 1 17.77 18.86 6.77
C MET A 1 17.59 17.92 7.96
N SER A 2 18.47 17.97 8.95
CA SER A 2 18.33 17.19 10.17
C SER A 2 17.28 17.87 11.04
N THR A 3 16.12 17.25 11.19
CA THR A 3 15.11 17.68 12.16
C THR A 3 15.58 17.25 13.54
N HIS A 4 15.98 18.22 14.36
CA HIS A 4 16.28 17.95 15.76
C HIS A 4 14.97 17.87 16.52
N CYS A 5 14.60 16.66 16.96
CA CYS A 5 13.54 16.50 17.96
C CYS A 5 14.06 16.93 19.32
N HIS A 6 13.42 17.92 19.95
CA HIS A 6 13.73 18.34 21.32
C HIS A 6 12.81 17.61 22.30
N ILE A 7 13.42 16.90 23.25
CA ILE A 7 12.70 16.25 24.33
C ILE A 7 12.28 17.35 25.34
N ARG A 8 11.00 17.44 25.64
CA ARG A 8 10.42 18.46 26.54
C ARG A 8 10.81 18.24 28.00
N TRP A 9 11.07 17.01 28.40
CA TRP A 9 11.33 16.62 29.77
C TRP A 9 12.79 16.28 29.98
N GLU A 10 13.34 16.66 31.14
CA GLU A 10 14.65 16.20 31.57
C GLU A 10 14.62 14.67 31.72
N ASN A 11 15.59 13.97 31.12
CA ASN A 11 15.65 12.51 31.02
C ASN A 11 14.45 11.87 30.26
N GLY A 12 13.73 12.63 29.46
CA GLY A 12 12.68 12.10 28.61
C GLY A 12 13.23 11.16 27.52
N GLN A 13 12.36 10.34 26.97
CA GLN A 13 12.68 9.43 25.87
C GLN A 13 11.73 9.69 24.70
N ILE A 14 12.23 9.51 23.47
CA ILE A 14 11.41 9.53 22.27
C ILE A 14 11.08 8.08 21.94
N LEU A 15 9.79 7.80 21.77
CA LEU A 15 9.31 6.53 21.24
C LEU A 15 8.89 6.73 19.78
N GLU A 16 9.48 5.94 18.90
CA GLU A 16 9.08 5.85 17.50
C GLU A 16 8.34 4.53 17.28
N ALA A 17 7.16 4.60 16.69
CA ALA A 17 6.38 3.43 16.31
C ALA A 17 5.92 3.57 14.85
N ASP A 18 6.03 2.49 14.09
CA ASP A 18 5.63 2.43 12.68
C ASP A 18 4.70 1.25 12.43
N PHE A 19 3.77 1.42 11.51
CA PHE A 19 2.88 0.35 11.09
C PHE A 19 3.61 -0.65 10.20
N ALA A 20 3.55 -1.92 10.56
CA ALA A 20 4.09 -2.98 9.72
C ALA A 20 3.23 -3.15 8.46
N GLN A 21 3.80 -2.85 7.29
CA GLN A 21 3.20 -3.11 5.96
C GLN A 21 1.82 -2.46 5.77
N LEU A 22 1.63 -1.23 6.24
CA LEU A 22 0.31 -0.57 6.29
C LEU A 22 -0.42 -0.59 4.95
N GLU A 23 0.23 -0.20 3.87
CA GLU A 23 -0.38 -0.13 2.54
C GLU A 23 -0.81 -1.51 2.03
N PHE A 24 -0.03 -2.56 2.29
CA PHE A 24 -0.41 -3.91 1.91
C PHE A 24 -1.62 -4.41 2.71
N ARG A 25 -1.69 -4.09 4.00
CA ARG A 25 -2.86 -4.38 4.86
C ARG A 25 -4.10 -3.64 4.37
N VAL A 26 -3.96 -2.38 4.03
CA VAL A 26 -5.05 -1.56 3.46
C VAL A 26 -5.53 -2.14 2.13
N ALA A 27 -4.62 -2.49 1.23
CA ALA A 27 -4.99 -3.10 -0.05
C ALA A 27 -5.67 -4.46 0.13
N ALA A 28 -5.20 -5.29 1.06
CA ALA A 28 -5.84 -6.56 1.41
C ALA A 28 -7.29 -6.33 1.89
N TYR A 29 -7.50 -5.35 2.77
CA TYR A 29 -8.81 -4.98 3.26
C TYR A 29 -9.72 -4.42 2.17
N LEU A 30 -9.27 -3.43 1.39
CA LEU A 30 -10.08 -2.80 0.35
C LEU A 30 -10.45 -3.76 -0.78
N SER A 31 -9.54 -4.65 -1.15
CA SER A 31 -9.77 -5.65 -2.21
C SER A 31 -10.53 -6.89 -1.74
N GLN A 32 -10.67 -7.09 -0.41
CA GLN A 32 -11.18 -8.32 0.19
C GLN A 32 -10.45 -9.58 -0.32
N ASP A 33 -9.14 -9.45 -0.57
CA ASP A 33 -8.31 -10.58 -0.99
C ASP A 33 -8.04 -11.53 0.18
N GLN A 34 -8.63 -12.72 0.14
CA GLN A 34 -8.57 -13.67 1.26
C GLN A 34 -7.14 -14.16 1.53
N THR A 35 -6.32 -14.31 0.49
CA THR A 35 -4.92 -14.73 0.64
C THR A 35 -4.13 -13.63 1.34
N ALA A 36 -4.25 -12.38 0.89
CA ALA A 36 -3.58 -11.25 1.50
C ALA A 36 -4.04 -11.02 2.95
N ILE A 37 -5.37 -11.08 3.23
CA ILE A 37 -5.93 -10.94 4.57
C ILE A 37 -5.36 -12.02 5.51
N GLN A 38 -5.35 -13.27 5.08
CA GLN A 38 -4.82 -14.37 5.89
C GLN A 38 -3.32 -14.19 6.18
N GLU A 39 -2.55 -13.80 5.18
CA GLU A 39 -1.12 -13.59 5.34
C GLU A 39 -0.79 -12.45 6.32
N VAL A 40 -1.42 -11.28 6.19
CA VAL A 40 -1.18 -10.16 7.11
C VAL A 40 -1.66 -10.47 8.54
N SER A 41 -2.72 -11.27 8.68
CA SER A 41 -3.22 -11.72 9.99
C SER A 41 -2.27 -12.68 10.67
N ASN A 42 -1.54 -13.49 9.90
CA ASN A 42 -0.54 -14.44 10.39
C ASN A 42 0.86 -13.84 10.55
N GLY A 43 1.03 -12.52 10.36
CA GLY A 43 2.32 -11.86 10.48
C GLY A 43 3.29 -12.15 9.31
N PHE A 44 2.77 -12.54 8.15
CA PHE A 44 3.58 -12.82 6.97
C PHE A 44 4.32 -11.56 6.48
N ASP A 45 5.62 -11.69 6.27
CA ASP A 45 6.45 -10.60 5.73
C ASP A 45 6.48 -10.65 4.20
N VAL A 46 5.59 -9.87 3.58
CA VAL A 46 5.48 -9.80 2.12
C VAL A 46 6.76 -9.30 1.45
N HIS A 47 7.56 -8.47 2.12
CA HIS A 47 8.81 -7.96 1.54
C HIS A 47 9.90 -9.02 1.51
N SER A 48 10.02 -9.84 2.57
CA SER A 48 10.92 -10.98 2.58
C SER A 48 10.53 -12.04 1.55
N TYR A 49 9.24 -12.29 1.40
CA TYR A 49 8.71 -13.16 0.35
C TYR A 49 9.05 -12.64 -1.06
N THR A 50 8.84 -11.35 -1.31
CA THR A 50 9.19 -10.70 -2.58
C THR A 50 10.68 -10.87 -2.89
N ALA A 51 11.55 -10.60 -1.90
CA ALA A 51 13.00 -10.78 -2.04
C ALA A 51 13.37 -12.22 -2.43
N GLN A 52 12.73 -13.20 -1.77
CA GLN A 52 12.96 -14.61 -2.04
C GLN A 52 12.54 -15.02 -3.47
N VAL A 53 11.36 -14.58 -3.91
CA VAL A 53 10.86 -14.92 -5.25
C VAL A 53 11.75 -14.34 -6.35
N ILE A 54 12.16 -13.06 -6.22
CA ILE A 54 13.04 -12.41 -7.19
C ILE A 54 14.44 -13.06 -7.17
N SER A 55 14.98 -13.35 -5.98
CA SER A 55 16.29 -14.00 -5.84
C SER A 55 16.30 -15.41 -6.45
N ASN A 56 15.24 -16.20 -6.24
CA ASN A 56 15.08 -17.52 -6.83
C ASN A 56 14.94 -17.47 -8.36
N ALA A 57 14.49 -16.35 -8.90
CA ALA A 57 14.44 -16.10 -10.36
C ALA A 57 15.77 -15.64 -10.95
N GLY A 58 16.86 -15.64 -10.15
CA GLY A 58 18.22 -15.38 -10.61
C GLY A 58 18.73 -13.94 -10.37
N GLN A 59 17.98 -13.10 -9.66
CA GLN A 59 18.38 -11.74 -9.30
C GLN A 59 18.47 -11.62 -7.77
N PRO A 60 19.66 -11.74 -7.16
CA PRO A 60 19.83 -11.55 -5.72
C PRO A 60 19.22 -10.22 -5.27
N THR A 61 18.29 -10.28 -4.34
CA THR A 61 17.49 -9.13 -3.89
C THR A 61 17.35 -9.17 -2.39
N THR A 62 17.72 -8.10 -1.72
CA THR A 62 17.55 -7.95 -0.27
C THR A 62 16.10 -7.57 0.08
N ARG A 63 15.71 -7.77 1.33
CA ARG A 63 14.38 -7.34 1.83
C ARG A 63 14.13 -5.85 1.63
N GLN A 64 15.17 -5.02 1.80
CA GLN A 64 15.05 -3.56 1.63
C GLN A 64 14.80 -3.16 0.17
N GLU A 65 15.51 -3.78 -0.78
CA GLU A 65 15.29 -3.58 -2.21
C GLU A 65 13.91 -4.10 -2.64
N ALA A 66 13.49 -5.23 -2.07
CA ALA A 66 12.20 -5.84 -2.37
C ALA A 66 10.98 -4.98 -1.98
N LYS A 67 11.13 -3.99 -1.08
CA LYS A 67 10.03 -3.08 -0.73
C LYS A 67 9.46 -2.38 -1.97
N ALA A 68 10.32 -1.83 -2.81
CA ALA A 68 9.88 -1.17 -4.05
C ALA A 68 9.17 -2.13 -5.01
N HIS A 69 9.65 -3.37 -5.10
CA HIS A 69 9.05 -4.40 -5.95
C HIS A 69 7.73 -4.93 -5.40
N THR A 70 7.53 -4.95 -4.08
CA THR A 70 6.24 -5.30 -3.47
C THR A 70 5.17 -4.25 -3.79
N PHE A 71 5.51 -2.98 -3.68
CA PHE A 71 4.56 -1.89 -3.94
C PHE A 71 4.27 -1.68 -5.42
N ALA A 72 5.21 -1.95 -6.31
CA ALA A 72 5.02 -1.73 -7.74
C ALA A 72 3.78 -2.47 -8.31
N PRO A 73 3.60 -3.79 -8.15
CA PRO A 73 2.40 -4.46 -8.61
C PRO A 73 1.16 -4.10 -7.80
N LEU A 74 1.30 -3.75 -6.51
CA LEU A 74 0.21 -3.26 -5.68
C LEU A 74 -0.42 -1.99 -6.27
N TYR A 75 0.40 -1.15 -6.90
CA TYR A 75 -0.04 0.05 -7.63
C TYR A 75 -0.16 -0.17 -9.15
N GLY A 76 -0.17 -1.43 -9.57
CA GLY A 76 -0.51 -1.86 -10.92
C GLY A 76 0.62 -1.89 -11.93
N ALA A 77 1.87 -1.89 -11.50
CA ALA A 77 2.97 -2.16 -12.41
C ALA A 77 2.87 -3.59 -12.97
N THR A 78 3.20 -3.74 -14.26
CA THR A 78 3.06 -5.00 -15.00
C THR A 78 4.39 -5.67 -15.31
N GLY A 79 5.50 -5.16 -14.78
CA GLY A 79 6.84 -5.66 -15.10
C GLY A 79 7.42 -5.16 -16.42
N PHE A 80 6.68 -4.38 -17.20
CA PHE A 80 7.20 -3.81 -18.46
C PHE A 80 8.42 -2.90 -18.20
N GLY A 81 9.51 -3.14 -18.92
CA GLY A 81 10.77 -2.40 -18.75
C GLY A 81 11.57 -2.82 -17.49
N ARG A 82 11.23 -3.94 -16.86
CA ARG A 82 11.92 -4.52 -15.71
C ARG A 82 12.75 -5.73 -16.10
N SER A 83 13.59 -6.22 -15.18
CA SER A 83 14.31 -7.48 -15.39
C SER A 83 13.33 -8.66 -15.54
N SER A 84 13.79 -9.75 -16.12
CA SER A 84 12.96 -10.97 -16.25
C SER A 84 12.53 -11.54 -14.90
N ALA A 85 13.37 -11.42 -13.87
CA ALA A 85 13.06 -11.88 -12.52
C ALA A 85 11.97 -11.03 -11.86
N GLU A 86 12.07 -9.70 -11.98
CA GLU A 86 11.06 -8.76 -11.48
C GLU A 86 9.73 -8.92 -12.23
N ALA A 87 9.76 -9.06 -13.55
CA ALA A 87 8.57 -9.26 -14.37
C ALA A 87 7.82 -10.55 -13.96
N ARG A 88 8.53 -11.65 -13.74
CA ARG A 88 7.95 -12.90 -13.20
C ARG A 88 7.31 -12.71 -11.83
N TYR A 89 7.96 -11.95 -10.94
CA TYR A 89 7.36 -11.66 -9.65
C TYR A 89 6.06 -10.87 -9.79
N TYR A 90 5.99 -9.88 -10.68
CA TYR A 90 4.78 -9.07 -10.88
C TYR A 90 3.62 -9.88 -11.46
N GLU A 91 3.90 -10.81 -12.36
CA GLU A 91 2.93 -11.77 -12.86
C GLU A 91 2.43 -12.68 -11.72
N HIS A 92 3.37 -13.27 -10.98
CA HIS A 92 3.07 -14.13 -9.84
C HIS A 92 2.27 -13.40 -8.72
N PHE A 93 2.56 -12.10 -8.50
CA PHE A 93 1.77 -11.27 -7.57
C PHE A 93 0.29 -11.24 -7.97
N GLY A 94 -0.01 -10.99 -9.23
CA GLY A 94 -1.38 -10.96 -9.75
C GLY A 94 -2.10 -12.31 -9.68
N GLU A 95 -1.36 -13.41 -9.86
CA GLU A 95 -1.88 -14.77 -9.74
C GLU A 95 -2.14 -15.16 -8.28
N LYS A 96 -1.27 -14.76 -7.37
CA LYS A 96 -1.37 -15.03 -5.94
C LYS A 96 -2.49 -14.21 -5.30
N TYR A 97 -2.55 -12.91 -5.56
CA TYR A 97 -3.52 -11.99 -4.96
C TYR A 97 -4.63 -11.64 -5.96
N LYS A 98 -5.43 -12.64 -6.29
CA LYS A 98 -6.51 -12.52 -7.29
C LYS A 98 -7.58 -11.50 -6.91
N GLY A 99 -7.82 -11.31 -5.61
CA GLY A 99 -8.74 -10.29 -5.09
C GLY A 99 -8.24 -8.87 -5.39
N ILE A 100 -6.93 -8.60 -5.16
CA ILE A 100 -6.31 -7.32 -5.50
C ILE A 100 -6.38 -7.09 -7.02
N ALA A 101 -6.04 -8.10 -7.82
CA ALA A 101 -6.10 -7.99 -9.28
C ALA A 101 -7.53 -7.73 -9.79
N ARG A 102 -8.56 -8.34 -9.19
CA ARG A 102 -9.98 -8.07 -9.48
C ARG A 102 -10.34 -6.65 -9.10
N TRP A 103 -10.04 -6.24 -7.87
CA TRP A 103 -10.32 -4.89 -7.37
C TRP A 103 -9.70 -3.80 -8.23
N HIS A 104 -8.47 -3.99 -8.71
CA HIS A 104 -7.84 -3.07 -9.66
C HIS A 104 -8.64 -2.89 -10.96
N ARG A 105 -9.26 -3.96 -11.46
CA ARG A 105 -10.14 -3.87 -12.66
C ARG A 105 -11.45 -3.15 -12.34
N GLU A 106 -11.99 -3.38 -11.17
CA GLU A 106 -13.21 -2.72 -10.69
C GLU A 106 -12.98 -1.21 -10.53
N LEU A 107 -11.90 -0.79 -9.88
CA LEU A 107 -11.51 0.62 -9.77
C LEU A 107 -11.33 1.29 -11.14
N ALA A 108 -10.65 0.61 -12.07
CA ALA A 108 -10.47 1.14 -13.42
C ALA A 108 -11.80 1.31 -14.16
N LYS A 109 -12.74 0.39 -13.98
CA LYS A 109 -14.09 0.46 -14.55
C LYS A 109 -14.92 1.58 -13.91
N GLU A 110 -14.89 1.70 -12.58
CA GLU A 110 -15.54 2.76 -11.84
C GLU A 110 -15.07 4.13 -12.30
N ALA A 111 -13.74 4.35 -12.29
CA ALA A 111 -13.16 5.62 -12.74
C ALA A 111 -13.54 5.98 -14.17
N LEU A 112 -13.55 5.02 -15.11
CA LEU A 112 -13.94 5.26 -16.50
C LEU A 112 -15.44 5.57 -16.67
N ASN A 113 -16.30 5.02 -15.82
CA ASN A 113 -17.75 5.23 -15.91
C ASN A 113 -18.18 6.50 -15.19
N GLU A 114 -17.64 6.73 -13.98
CA GLU A 114 -18.11 7.78 -13.07
C GLU A 114 -17.19 9.02 -13.08
N GLY A 115 -16.00 8.93 -13.70
CA GLY A 115 -15.00 9.98 -13.65
C GLY A 115 -14.35 10.16 -12.28
N CYS A 116 -14.67 9.32 -11.33
CA CYS A 116 -14.11 9.32 -9.97
C CYS A 116 -14.09 7.91 -9.37
N ILE A 117 -13.41 7.76 -8.24
CA ILE A 117 -13.49 6.60 -7.35
C ILE A 117 -13.79 7.07 -5.93
N THR A 118 -14.49 6.25 -5.15
CA THR A 118 -14.87 6.57 -3.77
C THR A 118 -14.31 5.52 -2.80
N THR A 119 -13.62 5.98 -1.75
CA THR A 119 -13.14 5.11 -0.67
C THR A 119 -14.28 4.77 0.31
N PRO A 120 -14.12 3.73 1.15
CA PRO A 120 -15.11 3.40 2.18
C PRO A 120 -15.40 4.54 3.19
N SER A 121 -14.43 5.46 3.38
CA SER A 121 -14.61 6.67 4.20
C SER A 121 -15.42 7.77 3.52
N GLY A 122 -15.87 7.55 2.27
CA GLY A 122 -16.61 8.53 1.49
C GLY A 122 -15.74 9.56 0.75
N ARG A 123 -14.40 9.45 0.85
CA ARG A 123 -13.48 10.33 0.12
C ARG A 123 -13.50 10.01 -1.36
N GLN A 124 -13.64 11.05 -2.18
CA GLN A 124 -13.68 10.92 -3.64
C GLN A 124 -12.41 11.45 -4.29
N PHE A 125 -11.95 10.73 -5.32
CA PHE A 125 -10.84 11.12 -6.19
C PHE A 125 -11.38 11.28 -7.61
N ALA A 126 -11.46 12.52 -8.07
CA ALA A 126 -11.89 12.84 -9.42
C ALA A 126 -10.73 12.70 -10.42
N PHE A 127 -11.04 12.16 -11.59
CA PHE A 127 -10.13 12.02 -12.73
C PHE A 127 -10.69 12.78 -13.93
N PRO A 128 -10.50 14.10 -13.99
CA PRO A 128 -11.02 14.90 -15.08
C PRO A 128 -10.40 14.46 -16.40
N ASN A 129 -11.23 14.37 -17.44
CA ASN A 129 -10.84 13.95 -18.78
C ASN A 129 -10.18 12.54 -18.81
N ILE A 130 -10.70 11.64 -17.97
CA ILE A 130 -10.26 10.25 -18.03
C ILE A 130 -10.64 9.62 -19.36
N GLU A 131 -9.70 8.94 -19.98
CA GLU A 131 -9.86 8.29 -21.28
C GLU A 131 -9.36 6.85 -21.23
N ARG A 132 -9.92 6.02 -22.10
CA ARG A 132 -9.42 4.66 -22.33
C ARG A 132 -8.33 4.71 -23.40
N ARG A 133 -7.13 4.27 -23.05
CA ARG A 133 -6.00 4.14 -24.01
C ARG A 133 -6.25 3.01 -25.01
N ALA A 134 -5.49 2.99 -26.11
CA ALA A 134 -5.57 1.94 -27.13
C ALA A 134 -5.35 0.51 -26.59
N ASN A 135 -4.55 0.37 -25.53
CA ASN A 135 -4.33 -0.91 -24.83
C ASN A 135 -5.43 -1.28 -23.83
N GLY A 136 -6.54 -0.53 -23.79
CA GLY A 136 -7.69 -0.77 -22.93
C GLY A 136 -7.55 -0.24 -21.50
N THR A 137 -6.38 0.26 -21.08
CA THR A 137 -6.17 0.82 -19.74
C THR A 137 -6.66 2.29 -19.67
N PRO A 138 -7.13 2.77 -18.51
CA PRO A 138 -7.45 4.19 -18.35
C PRO A 138 -6.18 5.06 -18.32
N THR A 139 -6.32 6.32 -18.67
CA THR A 139 -5.40 7.35 -18.19
C THR A 139 -5.44 7.35 -16.65
N PHE A 140 -4.43 7.91 -15.98
CA PHE A 140 -4.32 7.86 -14.51
C PHE A 140 -4.27 6.44 -13.89
N PHE A 141 -3.88 5.43 -14.68
CA PHE A 141 -3.91 4.02 -14.29
C PHE A 141 -3.26 3.73 -12.91
N THR A 142 -2.11 4.34 -12.63
CA THR A 142 -1.41 4.18 -11.35
C THR A 142 -2.12 4.94 -10.22
N GLN A 143 -2.57 6.16 -10.47
CA GLN A 143 -3.27 6.99 -9.48
C GLN A 143 -4.58 6.35 -9.02
N ILE A 144 -5.35 5.78 -9.95
CA ILE A 144 -6.61 5.07 -9.67
C ILE A 144 -6.41 3.96 -8.62
N LYS A 145 -5.26 3.28 -8.64
CA LYS A 145 -4.93 2.19 -7.71
C LYS A 145 -4.23 2.67 -6.43
N ASN A 146 -3.38 3.69 -6.57
CA ASN A 146 -2.58 4.21 -5.47
C ASN A 146 -3.42 5.07 -4.51
N TYR A 147 -4.24 5.99 -5.02
CA TYR A 147 -4.94 6.96 -4.20
C TYR A 147 -5.86 6.34 -3.12
N PRO A 148 -6.67 5.30 -3.40
CA PRO A 148 -7.45 4.67 -2.35
C PRO A 148 -6.60 4.09 -1.24
N VAL A 149 -5.51 3.39 -1.58
CA VAL A 149 -4.62 2.77 -0.61
C VAL A 149 -3.91 3.81 0.24
N GLN A 150 -3.23 4.76 -0.38
CA GLN A 150 -2.46 5.79 0.31
C GLN A 150 -3.37 6.66 1.19
N SER A 151 -4.48 7.12 0.64
CA SER A 151 -5.40 7.98 1.37
C SER A 151 -6.05 7.26 2.56
N PHE A 152 -6.54 6.03 2.37
CA PHE A 152 -7.15 5.28 3.47
C PHE A 152 -6.12 4.95 4.56
N ALA A 153 -4.88 4.62 4.18
CA ALA A 153 -3.78 4.41 5.11
C ALA A 153 -3.46 5.66 5.92
N THR A 154 -3.15 6.77 5.24
CA THR A 154 -2.54 7.95 5.87
C THR A 154 -3.56 8.97 6.40
N ALA A 155 -4.72 9.10 5.75
CA ALA A 155 -5.72 10.10 6.11
C ALA A 155 -6.91 9.54 6.92
N ASP A 156 -7.06 8.22 6.98
CA ASP A 156 -8.14 7.59 7.75
C ASP A 156 -7.56 6.72 8.88
N ILE A 157 -6.70 5.75 8.60
CA ILE A 157 -6.18 4.81 9.62
C ILE A 157 -5.19 5.47 10.58
N VAL A 158 -4.21 6.23 10.10
CA VAL A 158 -3.20 6.85 10.95
C VAL A 158 -3.83 7.85 11.94
N PRO A 159 -4.70 8.79 11.53
CA PRO A 159 -5.36 9.69 12.47
C PRO A 159 -6.22 8.97 13.52
N LEU A 160 -6.95 7.92 13.13
CA LEU A 160 -7.71 7.13 14.09
C LEU A 160 -6.81 6.43 15.11
N ALA A 161 -5.68 5.90 14.69
CA ALA A 161 -4.71 5.29 15.58
C ALA A 161 -4.11 6.31 16.54
N LEU A 162 -3.79 7.53 16.07
CA LEU A 162 -3.28 8.61 16.92
C LEU A 162 -4.30 9.03 17.98
N ILE A 163 -5.59 9.20 17.61
CA ILE A 163 -6.67 9.49 18.57
C ILE A 163 -6.76 8.39 19.63
N TYR A 164 -6.76 7.13 19.19
CA TYR A 164 -6.82 5.99 20.10
C TYR A 164 -5.62 5.93 21.06
N ILE A 165 -4.41 6.19 20.54
CA ILE A 165 -3.19 6.24 21.38
C ILE A 165 -3.28 7.38 22.38
N GLU A 166 -3.71 8.58 21.96
CA GLU A 166 -3.90 9.74 22.84
C GLU A 166 -4.84 9.40 24.01
N GLU A 167 -5.99 8.77 23.73
CA GLU A 167 -6.94 8.32 24.74
C GLU A 167 -6.30 7.33 25.74
N GLN A 168 -5.44 6.42 25.27
CA GLN A 168 -4.74 5.45 26.14
C GLN A 168 -3.61 6.07 26.97
N LEU A 169 -3.08 7.21 26.54
CA LEU A 169 -2.02 7.94 27.24
C LEU A 169 -2.56 8.96 28.25
N GLU A 170 -3.89 9.13 28.32
CA GLU A 170 -4.52 10.06 29.27
C GLU A 170 -4.10 9.74 30.72
N GLY A 171 -3.63 10.76 31.45
CA GLY A 171 -3.14 10.62 32.81
C GLY A 171 -1.67 10.17 32.93
N LEU A 172 -1.00 9.85 31.80
CA LEU A 172 0.44 9.60 31.78
C LEU A 172 1.21 10.89 31.52
N ASN A 173 2.43 10.99 32.05
CA ASN A 173 3.31 12.15 31.79
C ASN A 173 4.01 12.01 30.45
N THR A 174 3.22 12.05 29.39
CA THR A 174 3.68 11.90 28.00
C THR A 174 2.81 12.74 27.06
N CYS A 175 3.20 12.84 25.78
CA CYS A 175 2.40 13.41 24.68
C CYS A 175 2.79 12.75 23.35
N ILE A 176 1.87 12.84 22.38
CA ILE A 176 2.11 12.50 20.97
C ILE A 176 2.63 13.74 20.23
#